data_c183134fe4dd547b35eb4077f6907a2a
#
_entry.id   c183134fe4dd547b35eb4077f6907a2a
#
_cell.length_a   1.000
_cell.length_b   1.000
_cell.length_c   1.000
_cell.angle_alpha   90.00
_cell.angle_beta   90.00
_cell.angle_gamma   90.00
#
_symmetry.space_group_name_H-M   'P 1'
#
loop_
_entity.id
_entity.type
_entity.pdbx_description
1 polymer ?
#
loop_
_entity_poly.entity_id
_entity_poly.type
_entity_poly.pdbx_seq_one_letter_code
_entity_poly.pdbx_strand_id
1 'polypeptide(L)'
;MKYEILEIGEHKLACRFGFNALRKYSLRTGATMNDLNKLASGEVTFNDAFSLIYCGIEDGHRASKQPFKLSLDEVTDLFDGNTESMEKAFEILARAMGEGNEKKPKAKRAKKS
;
A
#
# COMPACT_ATOMS: atom_id res chain seq x y z
N MET A 1 16.83 2.32 1.97
CA MET A 1 15.39 2.56 1.82
C MET A 1 14.62 1.68 2.78
N LYS A 2 13.62 2.24 3.43
CA LYS A 2 12.83 1.48 4.39
C LYS A 2 11.72 0.72 3.70
N TYR A 3 11.46 -0.47 4.18
CA TYR A 3 10.33 -1.28 3.75
C TYR A 3 9.89 -2.12 4.94
N GLU A 4 8.70 -2.67 4.85
CA GLU A 4 8.19 -3.57 5.89
C GLU A 4 7.98 -4.95 5.30
N ILE A 5 8.00 -5.95 6.16
CA ILE A 5 7.74 -7.33 5.72
C ILE A 5 6.29 -7.67 6.01
N LEU A 6 5.59 -8.07 4.98
CA LEU A 6 4.22 -8.53 5.08
C LEU A 6 4.22 -10.04 4.95
N GLU A 7 3.73 -10.72 5.98
CA GLU A 7 3.66 -12.18 5.98
C GLU A 7 2.28 -12.62 5.54
N ILE A 8 2.23 -13.44 4.50
CA ILE A 8 0.98 -13.99 4.00
C ILE A 8 1.18 -15.50 3.92
N GLY A 9 0.65 -16.24 4.90
CA GLY A 9 0.92 -17.66 4.99
C GLY A 9 2.41 -17.89 5.18
N GLU A 10 3.02 -18.60 4.26
CA GLU A 10 4.45 -18.88 4.32
C GLU A 10 5.28 -17.85 3.55
N HIS A 11 4.63 -16.91 2.91
CA HIS A 11 5.33 -15.92 2.12
C HIS A 11 5.68 -14.69 2.95
N LYS A 12 6.89 -14.20 2.75
CA LYS A 12 7.35 -12.97 3.40
C LYS A 12 7.70 -11.99 2.29
N LEU A 13 6.84 -11.00 2.12
CA LEU A 13 6.97 -10.06 1.02
C LEU A 13 7.34 -8.69 1.53
N ALA A 14 8.35 -8.09 0.92
CA ALA A 14 8.74 -6.72 1.24
C ALA A 14 7.68 -5.78 0.69
N CYS A 15 7.35 -4.74 1.45
CA CYS A 15 6.26 -3.85 1.11
C CYS A 15 6.67 -2.41 1.44
N ARG A 16 6.47 -1.49 0.50
CA ARG A 16 6.83 -0.09 0.69
C ARG A 16 5.86 0.80 -0.05
N PHE A 17 5.13 1.61 0.70
CA PHE A 17 4.16 2.54 0.13
C PHE A 17 4.73 3.95 0.10
N GLY A 18 5.75 4.13 -0.76
CA GLY A 18 6.34 5.44 -0.99
C GLY A 18 5.85 6.01 -2.31
N PHE A 19 6.49 7.08 -2.75
CA PHE A 19 6.07 7.74 -3.98
C PHE A 19 6.16 6.84 -5.21
N ASN A 20 7.13 5.94 -5.27
CA ASN A 20 7.20 5.04 -6.43
C ASN A 20 6.05 4.06 -6.47
N ALA A 21 5.59 3.58 -5.30
CA ALA A 21 4.42 2.72 -5.28
C ALA A 21 3.19 3.47 -5.80
N LEU A 22 3.04 4.71 -5.38
CA LEU A 22 1.92 5.55 -5.84
C LEU A 22 2.03 5.85 -7.34
N ARG A 23 3.25 6.11 -7.81
CA ARG A 23 3.46 6.36 -9.24
C ARG A 23 3.12 5.13 -10.07
N LYS A 24 3.54 3.97 -9.61
CA LYS A 24 3.23 2.72 -10.30
C LYS A 24 1.73 2.44 -10.29
N TYR A 25 1.09 2.74 -9.18
CA TYR A 25 -0.34 2.58 -9.07
C TYR A 25 -1.05 3.49 -10.07
N SER A 26 -0.62 4.74 -10.18
CA SER A 26 -1.18 5.68 -11.13
C SER A 26 -0.97 5.22 -12.57
N LEU A 27 0.22 4.70 -12.88
CA LEU A 27 0.49 4.18 -14.22
C LEU A 27 -0.40 3.00 -14.56
N ARG A 28 -0.66 2.16 -13.58
CA ARG A 28 -1.44 0.93 -13.79
C ARG A 28 -2.94 1.20 -13.88
N THR A 29 -3.44 2.17 -13.13
CA THR A 29 -4.87 2.39 -13.00
C THR A 29 -5.37 3.71 -13.59
N GLY A 30 -4.47 4.63 -13.89
CA GLY A 30 -4.86 5.97 -14.32
C GLY A 30 -5.27 6.87 -13.18
N ALA A 31 -5.03 6.45 -11.93
CA ALA A 31 -5.46 7.23 -10.76
C ALA A 31 -4.80 8.61 -10.72
N THR A 32 -5.59 9.60 -10.32
CA THR A 32 -5.14 10.97 -10.15
C THR A 32 -4.82 11.24 -8.68
N MET A 33 -4.31 12.42 -8.40
CA MET A 33 -4.09 12.83 -7.01
C MET A 33 -5.39 12.82 -6.21
N ASN A 34 -6.48 13.22 -6.85
CA ASN A 34 -7.77 13.19 -6.18
C ASN A 34 -8.19 11.76 -5.83
N ASP A 35 -7.89 10.82 -6.71
CA ASP A 35 -8.19 9.41 -6.45
C ASP A 35 -7.37 8.90 -5.28
N LEU A 36 -6.11 9.35 -5.17
CA LEU A 36 -5.28 8.97 -4.02
C LEU A 36 -5.85 9.51 -2.71
N ASN A 37 -6.43 10.71 -2.76
CA ASN A 37 -7.08 11.26 -1.57
C ASN A 37 -8.27 10.42 -1.14
N LYS A 38 -9.01 9.88 -2.09
CA LYS A 38 -10.12 8.99 -1.78
C LYS A 38 -9.64 7.70 -1.12
N LEU A 39 -8.51 7.19 -1.57
CA LEU A 39 -7.90 6.01 -0.93
C LEU A 39 -7.60 6.31 0.53
N ALA A 40 -7.03 7.48 0.80
CA ALA A 40 -6.67 7.86 2.15
C ALA A 40 -7.90 7.98 3.06
N SER A 41 -9.05 8.33 2.49
CA SER A 41 -10.30 8.47 3.25
C SER A 41 -11.07 7.16 3.37
N GLY A 42 -10.58 6.10 2.75
CA GLY A 42 -11.23 4.79 2.80
C GLY A 42 -12.25 4.55 1.72
N GLU A 43 -12.43 5.49 0.81
CA GLU A 43 -13.36 5.33 -0.30
C GLU A 43 -12.65 4.62 -1.46
N VAL A 44 -12.57 3.31 -1.35
CA VAL A 44 -11.78 2.54 -2.29
C VAL A 44 -12.46 1.21 -2.59
N THR A 45 -12.38 0.77 -3.84
CA THR A 45 -12.87 -0.55 -4.21
C THR A 45 -11.82 -1.60 -3.83
N PHE A 46 -12.25 -2.86 -3.75
CA PHE A 46 -11.28 -3.94 -3.51
C PHE A 46 -10.21 -3.97 -4.60
N ASN A 47 -10.62 -3.77 -5.84
CA ASN A 47 -9.65 -3.79 -6.93
C ASN A 47 -8.58 -2.72 -6.75
N ASP A 48 -8.99 -1.52 -6.39
CA ASP A 48 -8.05 -0.43 -6.18
C ASP A 48 -7.13 -0.71 -5.01
N ALA A 49 -7.69 -1.23 -3.91
CA ALA A 49 -6.91 -1.55 -2.73
C ALA A 49 -5.85 -2.61 -3.03
N PHE A 50 -6.24 -3.71 -3.70
CA PHE A 50 -5.29 -4.76 -4.02
C PHE A 50 -4.27 -4.33 -5.05
N SER A 51 -4.68 -3.48 -6.01
CA SER A 51 -3.72 -2.94 -6.98
C SER A 51 -2.66 -2.10 -6.28
N LEU A 52 -3.06 -1.29 -5.32
CA LEU A 52 -2.11 -0.46 -4.58
C LEU A 52 -1.20 -1.32 -3.70
N ILE A 53 -1.77 -2.31 -3.03
CA ILE A 53 -0.97 -3.24 -2.23
C ILE A 53 0.07 -3.94 -3.10
N TYR A 54 -0.34 -4.38 -4.28
CA TYR A 54 0.57 -5.02 -5.21
C TYR A 54 1.72 -4.07 -5.60
N CYS A 55 1.40 -2.81 -5.90
CA CYS A 55 2.44 -1.83 -6.24
C CYS A 55 3.38 -1.60 -5.06
N GLY A 56 2.85 -1.63 -3.84
CA GLY A 56 3.68 -1.50 -2.65
C GLY A 56 4.63 -2.67 -2.50
N ILE A 57 4.16 -3.88 -2.80
CA ILE A 57 5.01 -5.06 -2.72
C ILE A 57 6.09 -5.00 -3.80
N GLU A 58 5.72 -4.62 -5.02
CA GLU A 58 6.71 -4.43 -6.07
C GLU A 58 7.81 -3.47 -5.63
N ASP A 59 7.40 -2.35 -5.06
CA ASP A 59 8.37 -1.34 -4.67
C ASP A 59 9.19 -1.79 -3.48
N GLY A 60 8.58 -2.55 -2.56
CA GLY A 60 9.31 -3.11 -1.43
C GLY A 60 10.42 -4.06 -1.89
N HIS A 61 10.11 -4.91 -2.87
CA HIS A 61 11.11 -5.83 -3.40
C HIS A 61 12.20 -5.07 -4.15
N ARG A 62 11.85 -4.01 -4.87
CA ARG A 62 12.84 -3.17 -5.51
C ARG A 62 13.76 -2.55 -4.45
N ALA A 63 13.19 -2.02 -3.39
CA ALA A 63 13.96 -1.36 -2.34
C ALA A 63 14.87 -2.35 -1.59
N SER A 64 14.40 -3.59 -1.41
CA SER A 64 15.17 -4.61 -0.70
C SER A 64 16.08 -5.41 -1.64
N LYS A 65 16.02 -5.11 -2.95
CA LYS A 65 16.82 -5.77 -3.97
C LYS A 65 16.54 -7.26 -4.04
N GLN A 66 15.27 -7.63 -3.87
CA GLN A 66 14.83 -9.01 -3.96
C GLN A 66 14.00 -9.18 -5.24
N PRO A 67 14.13 -10.33 -5.91
CA PRO A 67 13.32 -10.57 -7.09
C PRO A 67 11.84 -10.68 -6.71
N PHE A 68 10.97 -10.27 -7.62
CA PHE A 68 9.54 -10.36 -7.43
C PHE A 68 8.90 -10.74 -8.75
N LYS A 69 8.29 -11.91 -8.79
CA LYS A 69 7.75 -12.46 -10.02
C LYS A 69 6.28 -12.82 -9.96
N LEU A 70 5.61 -12.46 -8.87
CA LEU A 70 4.19 -12.77 -8.73
C LEU A 70 3.35 -11.72 -9.47
N SER A 71 2.25 -12.17 -10.06
CA SER A 71 1.29 -11.27 -10.70
C SER A 71 0.34 -10.71 -9.67
N LEU A 72 -0.47 -9.73 -10.09
CA LEU A 72 -1.49 -9.18 -9.21
C LEU A 72 -2.46 -10.26 -8.76
N ASP A 73 -2.88 -11.12 -9.69
CA ASP A 73 -3.79 -12.22 -9.34
C ASP A 73 -3.15 -13.15 -8.33
N GLU A 74 -1.88 -13.49 -8.54
CA GLU A 74 -1.20 -14.40 -7.63
C GLU A 74 -1.05 -13.82 -6.23
N VAL A 75 -0.72 -12.53 -6.14
CA VAL A 75 -0.63 -11.87 -4.83
C VAL A 75 -1.99 -11.83 -4.16
N THR A 76 -3.02 -11.47 -4.92
CA THR A 76 -4.38 -11.40 -4.38
C THR A 76 -4.81 -12.78 -3.87
N ASP A 77 -4.48 -13.84 -4.63
CA ASP A 77 -4.83 -15.20 -4.22
C ASP A 77 -4.17 -15.60 -2.90
N LEU A 78 -2.98 -15.06 -2.61
CA LEU A 78 -2.32 -15.38 -1.34
C LEU A 78 -3.14 -14.95 -0.13
N PHE A 79 -3.98 -13.93 -0.30
CA PHE A 79 -4.82 -13.46 0.80
C PHE A 79 -6.03 -14.36 1.06
N ASP A 80 -6.37 -15.23 0.12
CA ASP A 80 -7.46 -16.18 0.35
C ASP A 80 -7.07 -17.08 1.51
N GLY A 81 -7.94 -17.14 2.51
CA GLY A 81 -7.65 -17.93 3.70
C GLY A 81 -6.68 -17.29 4.67
N ASN A 82 -6.20 -16.09 4.37
CA ASN A 82 -5.26 -15.38 5.21
C ASN A 82 -5.79 -13.98 5.53
N THR A 83 -6.96 -13.93 6.15
CA THR A 83 -7.64 -12.67 6.44
C THR A 83 -6.80 -11.74 7.32
N GLU A 84 -6.06 -12.32 8.27
CA GLU A 84 -5.21 -11.51 9.14
C GLU A 84 -4.12 -10.79 8.35
N SER A 85 -3.60 -11.46 7.33
CA SER A 85 -2.57 -10.82 6.48
C SER A 85 -3.16 -9.67 5.69
N MET A 86 -4.40 -9.83 5.24
CA MET A 86 -5.09 -8.76 4.52
C MET A 86 -5.28 -7.54 5.42
N GLU A 87 -5.69 -7.78 6.67
CA GLU A 87 -5.85 -6.69 7.62
C GLU A 87 -4.53 -6.00 7.90
N LYS A 88 -3.46 -6.78 7.99
CA LYS A 88 -2.13 -6.23 8.20
C LYS A 88 -1.70 -5.37 7.03
N ALA A 89 -1.97 -5.83 5.81
CA ALA A 89 -1.62 -5.07 4.61
C ALA A 89 -2.35 -3.72 4.59
N PHE A 90 -3.64 -3.74 4.90
CA PHE A 90 -4.42 -2.50 4.95
C PHE A 90 -3.93 -1.58 6.07
N GLU A 91 -3.50 -2.15 7.18
CA GLU A 91 -2.96 -1.38 8.29
C GLU A 91 -1.66 -0.67 7.87
N ILE A 92 -0.79 -1.40 7.19
CA ILE A 92 0.47 -0.82 6.69
C ILE A 92 0.16 0.32 5.72
N LEU A 93 -0.78 0.07 4.81
CA LEU A 93 -1.18 1.08 3.82
C LEU A 93 -1.77 2.31 4.50
N ALA A 94 -2.69 2.11 5.43
CA ALA A 94 -3.34 3.22 6.12
C ALA A 94 -2.33 4.04 6.92
N ARG A 95 -1.39 3.37 7.57
CA ARG A 95 -0.36 4.07 8.34
C ARG A 95 0.53 4.90 7.43
N ALA A 96 0.90 4.35 6.29
CA ALA A 96 1.76 5.08 5.36
C ALA A 96 1.05 6.31 4.79
N MET A 97 -0.22 6.15 4.42
CA MET A 97 -1.00 7.27 3.89
C MET A 97 -1.33 8.28 4.98
N GLY A 98 -1.68 7.77 6.16
CA GLY A 98 -2.05 8.63 7.28
C GLY A 98 -0.89 9.46 7.79
N GLU A 99 0.29 8.86 7.87
CA GLU A 99 1.47 9.59 8.34
C GLU A 99 1.80 10.75 7.39
N GLY A 100 1.62 10.53 6.10
CA GLY A 100 1.86 11.59 5.15
C GLY A 100 0.92 12.75 5.35
N ASN A 101 -0.30 12.48 5.75
CA ASN A 101 -1.30 13.51 5.98
C ASN A 101 -1.13 14.17 7.34
N GLU A 102 -0.82 13.39 8.36
CA GLU A 102 -0.75 13.89 9.71
C GLU A 102 0.42 14.84 9.96
N LYS A 103 1.45 14.70 9.22
CA LYS A 103 2.62 15.55 9.39
C LYS A 103 2.37 16.98 8.97
N LYS A 104 1.21 17.22 8.55
CA LYS A 104 0.80 18.59 8.31
C LYS A 104 0.33 19.24 9.58
N PRO A 105 0.25 18.81 10.24
CA PRO A 105 -0.39 18.97 11.30
C PRO A 105 -0.74 19.30 11.89
N LYS A 106 -0.70 19.00 12.07
CA LYS A 106 -1.28 18.83 12.80
C LYS A 106 -1.52 19.41 13.15
N ALA A 107 -1.51 19.56 12.51
CA ALA A 107 -2.06 19.92 12.96
C ALA A 107 -2.44 20.27 13.19
N LYS A 108 -2.51 20.58 12.80
CA LYS A 108 -3.24 20.77 13.15
C LYS A 108 -3.68 20.91 13.48
N ARG A 109 -3.58 21.07 13.16
CA ARG A 109 -4.36 21.20 13.65
C ARG A 109 -4.65 21.53 13.99
N ALA A 110 -4.32 21.32 13.56
CA ALA A 110 -4.86 21.58 13.98
C ALA A 110 -5.12 21.91 14.24
N LYS A 111 -5.01 22.21 14.00
CA LYS A 111 -5.49 22.56 14.29
C LYS A 111 -5.85 22.62 14.55
N LYS A 112 -5.74 22.66 14.29
CA LYS A 112 -6.22 22.85 14.59
C LYS A 112 -6.41 22.80 14.88
N SER A 113 -5.94 22.75 14.65
CA SER A 113 -6.29 22.72 14.93
C SER A 113 -6.49 22.92 15.07
#